data_4cda73b810c3cd53304061515e41016a
#
_entry.id   4cda73b810c3cd53304061515e41016a
#
_cell.length_a   1.000
_cell.length_b   1.000
_cell.length_c   1.000
_cell.angle_alpha   90.00
_cell.angle_beta   90.00
_cell.angle_gamma   90.00
#
_symmetry.space_group_name_H-M   'P 1'
#
loop_
_entity.id
_entity.type
_entity.pdbx_description
1 polymer ?
#
loop_
_entity_poly.entity_id
_entity_poly.type
_entity_poly.pdbx_seq_one_letter_code
_entity_poly.pdbx_strand_id
1 'polypeptide(L)'
;MKRLLLCLAGVPGLYADAYTERVQAVTSTPGLVAFWDFTKREAPGGRFTAHVPPGAKHDYALDAGNYVKDLWGQGPAASYADFPLLGAGPFGEAIRIKAETNPDFRPLLFVPRARLHDTPLDIKGAGQAVTVVVWAIRESGNHALAGIWHEGTDLKEKSTETIAKVERGQRQYALFAGLNKEGAACGHVSENGASSFLNKYALHKCNSAEASPKVPADADPASLAKSWRTFAMTFDSRTRELTGWLDGASGDRWLENPQKDRLLSFAANAWLQGRLAKIPGLQEGEDPKFPADQYYNPPEETPVKVTVLEEVLAEGRARREELREYRYTKVKVTLVDDRETGRELVALRLNPWWFPHDLYTPKADGTGGPFTIGRVIHSSRGVGFTGWIGGVAVFNRALGAAELAQLHALATAPLPAPAAK
;
A
#
# COMPACT_ATOMS: atom_id res chain seq x y z
N MET A 1 37.48 -39.34 -23.60
CA MET A 1 36.87 -39.06 -22.28
C MET A 1 35.55 -38.34 -22.49
N LYS A 2 34.41 -39.05 -22.43
CA LYS A 2 33.06 -38.49 -22.54
C LYS A 2 32.66 -37.98 -21.15
N ARG A 3 32.48 -36.66 -21.00
CA ARG A 3 31.89 -36.10 -19.81
C ARG A 3 30.38 -36.35 -19.82
N LEU A 4 29.93 -37.16 -18.91
CA LEU A 4 28.52 -37.40 -18.62
C LEU A 4 27.97 -36.14 -17.96
N LEU A 5 27.12 -35.39 -18.65
CA LEU A 5 26.28 -34.34 -18.04
C LEU A 5 25.19 -35.06 -17.25
N LEU A 6 25.33 -35.11 -15.95
CA LEU A 6 24.25 -35.53 -15.06
C LEU A 6 23.25 -34.37 -14.97
N CYS A 7 22.17 -34.39 -15.75
CA CYS A 7 21.01 -33.58 -15.50
C CYS A 7 20.35 -34.08 -14.21
N LEU A 8 20.48 -33.34 -13.14
CA LEU A 8 19.69 -33.50 -11.92
C LEU A 8 18.24 -33.16 -12.25
N ALA A 9 17.49 -34.14 -12.75
CA ALA A 9 16.03 -34.06 -12.78
C ALA A 9 15.55 -34.20 -11.33
N GLY A 10 15.38 -33.10 -10.62
CA GLY A 10 14.70 -33.08 -9.33
C GLY A 10 13.29 -33.68 -9.48
N VAL A 11 12.82 -34.39 -8.47
CA VAL A 11 11.52 -35.07 -8.48
C VAL A 11 10.40 -34.00 -8.60
N PRO A 12 9.75 -33.84 -9.75
CA PRO A 12 8.79 -32.75 -9.95
C PRO A 12 7.59 -32.79 -9.00
N GLY A 13 7.24 -33.96 -8.47
CA GLY A 13 6.08 -34.15 -7.61
C GLY A 13 6.16 -33.46 -6.25
N LEU A 14 7.28 -33.53 -5.55
CA LEU A 14 7.42 -32.97 -4.19
C LEU A 14 7.36 -31.43 -4.15
N TYR A 15 7.88 -30.75 -5.16
CA TYR A 15 7.78 -29.30 -5.27
C TYR A 15 6.37 -28.85 -5.65
N ALA A 16 5.69 -29.62 -6.53
CA ALA A 16 4.30 -29.33 -6.87
C ALA A 16 3.39 -29.40 -5.65
N ASP A 17 3.59 -30.39 -4.76
CA ASP A 17 2.81 -30.54 -3.51
C ASP A 17 3.06 -29.35 -2.57
N ALA A 18 4.33 -28.93 -2.38
CA ALA A 18 4.68 -27.80 -1.51
C ALA A 18 4.11 -26.47 -2.00
N TYR A 19 4.11 -26.22 -3.31
CA TYR A 19 3.48 -25.02 -3.89
C TYR A 19 1.96 -25.07 -3.73
N THR A 20 1.36 -26.24 -3.93
CA THR A 20 -0.08 -26.45 -3.74
C THR A 20 -0.49 -26.16 -2.31
N GLU A 21 0.27 -26.63 -1.31
CA GLU A 21 0.03 -26.33 0.09
C GLU A 21 0.10 -24.82 0.41
N ARG A 22 1.09 -24.13 -0.14
CA ARG A 22 1.22 -22.67 0.01
C ARG A 22 0.04 -21.91 -0.61
N VAL A 23 -0.34 -22.28 -1.83
CA VAL A 23 -1.51 -21.71 -2.52
C VAL A 23 -2.76 -21.98 -1.69
N GLN A 24 -2.94 -23.21 -1.18
CA GLN A 24 -4.07 -23.57 -0.34
C GLN A 24 -4.10 -22.75 0.96
N ALA A 25 -2.96 -22.53 1.60
CA ALA A 25 -2.88 -21.71 2.80
C ALA A 25 -3.33 -20.27 2.56
N VAL A 26 -2.89 -19.64 1.44
CA VAL A 26 -3.38 -18.31 1.06
C VAL A 26 -4.87 -18.33 0.75
N THR A 27 -5.34 -19.30 -0.03
CA THR A 27 -6.73 -19.38 -0.47
C THR A 27 -7.71 -19.74 0.66
N SER A 28 -7.22 -20.38 1.71
CA SER A 28 -8.00 -20.70 2.93
C SER A 28 -8.07 -19.53 3.92
N THR A 29 -7.28 -18.46 3.71
CA THR A 29 -7.30 -17.29 4.60
C THR A 29 -8.65 -16.58 4.48
N PRO A 30 -9.40 -16.39 5.57
CA PRO A 30 -10.72 -15.78 5.52
C PRO A 30 -10.70 -14.38 4.91
N GLY A 31 -11.73 -14.07 4.14
CA GLY A 31 -11.85 -12.76 3.48
C GLY A 31 -11.07 -12.65 2.17
N LEU A 32 -10.44 -13.71 1.69
CA LEU A 32 -9.83 -13.69 0.36
C LEU A 32 -10.86 -13.31 -0.70
N VAL A 33 -10.46 -12.40 -1.58
CA VAL A 33 -11.22 -12.00 -2.78
C VAL A 33 -10.58 -12.57 -4.04
N ALA A 34 -9.27 -12.40 -4.17
CA ALA A 34 -8.51 -12.84 -5.33
C ALA A 34 -7.05 -13.09 -4.95
N PHE A 35 -6.44 -14.13 -5.52
CA PHE A 35 -5.02 -14.41 -5.39
C PHE A 35 -4.43 -14.84 -6.73
N TRP A 36 -3.49 -14.08 -7.27
CA TRP A 36 -2.72 -14.41 -8.47
C TRP A 36 -1.34 -14.93 -8.06
N ASP A 37 -1.05 -16.17 -8.39
CA ASP A 37 0.26 -16.81 -8.23
C ASP A 37 1.00 -16.94 -9.58
N PHE A 38 0.39 -16.45 -10.66
CA PHE A 38 0.86 -16.47 -12.05
C PHE A 38 1.05 -17.87 -12.67
N THR A 39 0.69 -18.93 -11.95
CA THR A 39 0.68 -20.31 -12.50
C THR A 39 -0.62 -20.57 -13.25
N LYS A 40 -1.74 -20.04 -12.76
CA LYS A 40 -3.07 -20.26 -13.30
C LYS A 40 -3.34 -19.35 -14.50
N ARG A 41 -3.72 -19.95 -15.63
CA ARG A 41 -4.06 -19.24 -16.88
C ARG A 41 -5.31 -19.81 -17.52
N GLU A 42 -6.01 -19.02 -18.35
CA GLU A 42 -7.14 -19.50 -19.16
C GLU A 42 -6.73 -20.54 -20.18
N ALA A 43 -5.54 -20.36 -20.79
CA ALA A 43 -4.93 -21.26 -21.75
C ALA A 43 -3.42 -21.01 -21.76
N PRO A 44 -2.58 -21.91 -22.33
CA PRO A 44 -1.16 -21.65 -22.49
C PRO A 44 -0.92 -20.30 -23.19
N GLY A 45 -0.16 -19.42 -22.55
CA GLY A 45 0.12 -18.06 -23.04
C GLY A 45 -1.05 -17.06 -22.92
N GLY A 46 -2.21 -17.48 -22.42
CA GLY A 46 -3.37 -16.64 -22.19
C GLY A 46 -3.33 -15.81 -20.93
N ARG A 47 -4.48 -15.22 -20.58
CA ARG A 47 -4.63 -14.38 -19.38
C ARG A 47 -4.31 -15.15 -18.11
N PHE A 48 -3.61 -14.50 -17.18
CA PHE A 48 -3.49 -14.99 -15.82
C PHE A 48 -4.83 -14.84 -15.11
N THR A 49 -5.27 -15.86 -14.39
CA THR A 49 -6.51 -15.84 -13.61
C THR A 49 -6.22 -15.98 -12.12
N ALA A 50 -7.10 -15.44 -11.29
CA ALA A 50 -6.95 -15.54 -9.84
C ALA A 50 -7.45 -16.89 -9.32
N HIS A 51 -6.89 -17.33 -8.19
CA HIS A 51 -7.59 -18.20 -7.26
C HIS A 51 -8.62 -17.36 -6.52
N VAL A 52 -9.84 -17.83 -6.42
CA VAL A 52 -10.99 -17.15 -5.81
C VAL A 52 -11.69 -18.10 -4.84
N PRO A 53 -12.48 -17.60 -3.89
CA PRO A 53 -13.26 -18.47 -3.01
C PRO A 53 -14.18 -19.42 -3.80
N PRO A 54 -14.45 -20.60 -3.27
CA PRO A 54 -15.39 -21.54 -3.90
C PRO A 54 -16.73 -20.88 -4.18
N GLY A 55 -17.24 -21.05 -5.40
CA GLY A 55 -18.52 -20.49 -5.83
C GLY A 55 -18.47 -19.02 -6.30
N ALA A 56 -17.30 -18.38 -6.29
CA ALA A 56 -17.15 -17.04 -6.85
C ALA A 56 -17.44 -17.02 -8.36
N LYS A 57 -18.13 -15.97 -8.82
CA LYS A 57 -18.54 -15.81 -10.22
C LYS A 57 -17.46 -15.20 -11.10
N HIS A 58 -16.40 -14.65 -10.52
CA HIS A 58 -15.35 -13.91 -11.22
C HIS A 58 -14.01 -14.61 -10.99
N ASP A 59 -13.22 -14.75 -12.02
CA ASP A 59 -11.87 -15.31 -12.01
C ASP A 59 -10.77 -14.23 -12.06
N TYR A 60 -11.19 -12.97 -12.19
CA TYR A 60 -10.32 -11.78 -12.28
C TYR A 60 -9.15 -11.95 -13.24
N ALA A 61 -9.44 -12.46 -14.44
CA ALA A 61 -8.44 -12.61 -15.49
C ALA A 61 -7.77 -11.27 -15.82
N LEU A 62 -6.43 -11.27 -15.89
CA LEU A 62 -5.61 -10.09 -16.13
C LEU A 62 -5.37 -9.90 -17.61
N ASP A 63 -5.71 -8.74 -18.15
CA ASP A 63 -5.28 -8.30 -19.48
C ASP A 63 -3.87 -7.72 -19.39
N ALA A 64 -3.10 -7.83 -20.48
CA ALA A 64 -1.83 -7.15 -20.65
C ALA A 64 -2.04 -5.91 -21.51
N GLY A 65 -1.68 -4.72 -21.02
CA GLY A 65 -1.86 -3.47 -21.74
C GLY A 65 -0.68 -2.51 -21.54
N ASN A 66 -0.56 -1.58 -22.47
CA ASN A 66 0.30 -0.40 -22.30
C ASN A 66 -0.61 0.80 -22.08
N TYR A 67 -0.75 1.25 -20.82
CA TYR A 67 -1.69 2.31 -20.51
C TYR A 67 -1.40 3.64 -21.23
N VAL A 68 -0.16 3.87 -21.65
CA VAL A 68 0.18 5.06 -22.45
C VAL A 68 -0.46 4.98 -23.84
N LYS A 69 -0.43 3.80 -24.46
CA LYS A 69 -1.12 3.57 -25.72
C LYS A 69 -2.64 3.66 -25.56
N ASP A 70 -3.16 2.99 -24.53
CA ASP A 70 -4.60 2.83 -24.33
C ASP A 70 -5.28 4.17 -23.99
N LEU A 71 -4.60 5.07 -23.26
CA LEU A 71 -5.15 6.33 -22.80
C LEU A 71 -4.69 7.58 -23.60
N TRP A 72 -3.51 7.53 -24.22
CA TRP A 72 -2.96 8.67 -25.00
C TRP A 72 -2.68 8.34 -26.47
N GLY A 73 -2.91 7.10 -26.88
CA GLY A 73 -2.68 6.67 -28.27
C GLY A 73 -1.18 6.58 -28.67
N GLN A 74 -0.25 6.61 -27.71
CA GLN A 74 1.19 6.65 -27.95
C GLN A 74 1.86 5.33 -27.56
N GLY A 75 2.93 4.96 -28.29
CA GLY A 75 3.72 3.78 -28.02
C GLY A 75 3.14 2.47 -28.57
N PRO A 76 3.87 1.36 -28.40
CA PRO A 76 3.45 0.03 -28.84
C PRO A 76 2.39 -0.57 -27.92
N ALA A 77 1.67 -1.58 -28.42
CA ALA A 77 0.83 -2.44 -27.57
C ALA A 77 1.71 -3.30 -26.68
N ALA A 78 1.22 -3.63 -25.48
CA ALA A 78 1.82 -4.63 -24.62
C ALA A 78 1.17 -6.00 -24.81
N SER A 79 1.89 -7.04 -24.41
CA SER A 79 1.46 -8.42 -24.45
C SER A 79 1.97 -9.17 -23.20
N TYR A 80 1.57 -10.42 -23.00
CA TYR A 80 2.08 -11.24 -21.88
C TYR A 80 3.58 -11.53 -22.01
N ALA A 81 4.18 -11.43 -23.20
CA ALA A 81 5.64 -11.58 -23.40
C ALA A 81 6.44 -10.43 -22.76
N ASP A 82 5.81 -9.32 -22.44
CA ASP A 82 6.43 -8.20 -21.74
C ASP A 82 6.59 -8.45 -20.23
N PHE A 83 6.02 -9.55 -19.73
CA PHE A 83 6.11 -10.03 -18.36
C PHE A 83 6.82 -11.41 -18.31
N PRO A 84 8.16 -11.47 -18.50
CA PRO A 84 8.90 -12.72 -18.44
C PRO A 84 8.64 -13.48 -17.15
N LEU A 85 8.63 -14.81 -17.25
CA LEU A 85 8.43 -15.72 -16.14
C LEU A 85 9.76 -16.16 -15.54
N LEU A 86 9.80 -16.34 -14.22
CA LEU A 86 10.98 -16.82 -13.48
C LEU A 86 11.03 -18.34 -13.40
N GLY A 87 9.88 -19.02 -13.37
CA GLY A 87 9.79 -20.47 -13.17
C GLY A 87 10.08 -20.95 -11.74
N ALA A 88 10.29 -20.04 -10.77
CA ALA A 88 10.64 -20.35 -9.39
C ALA A 88 10.17 -19.26 -8.42
N GLY A 89 8.92 -18.86 -8.52
CA GLY A 89 8.28 -17.94 -7.56
C GLY A 89 7.96 -18.62 -6.22
N PRO A 90 7.55 -17.86 -5.21
CA PRO A 90 7.20 -18.39 -3.88
C PRO A 90 6.01 -19.36 -3.92
N PHE A 91 5.19 -19.29 -4.96
CA PHE A 91 4.01 -20.13 -5.21
C PHE A 91 4.10 -20.91 -6.52
N GLY A 92 5.32 -21.07 -7.07
CA GLY A 92 5.60 -21.80 -8.31
C GLY A 92 6.07 -20.90 -9.44
N GLU A 93 5.44 -19.72 -9.64
CA GLU A 93 5.79 -18.81 -10.73
C GLU A 93 5.99 -17.37 -10.21
N ALA A 94 6.64 -16.54 -11.00
CA ALA A 94 6.73 -15.11 -10.79
C ALA A 94 6.85 -14.37 -12.13
N ILE A 95 6.34 -13.18 -12.21
CA ILE A 95 6.45 -12.29 -13.37
C ILE A 95 7.54 -11.24 -13.13
N ARG A 96 8.24 -10.83 -14.19
CA ARG A 96 9.17 -9.73 -14.14
C ARG A 96 8.52 -8.43 -14.64
N ILE A 97 8.62 -7.39 -13.84
CA ILE A 97 8.33 -6.02 -14.25
C ILE A 97 9.67 -5.37 -14.60
N LYS A 98 9.86 -5.07 -15.88
CA LYS A 98 11.11 -4.50 -16.41
C LYS A 98 11.24 -3.01 -16.08
N ALA A 99 12.48 -2.52 -16.04
CA ALA A 99 12.77 -1.11 -15.89
C ALA A 99 12.17 -0.27 -17.04
N GLU A 100 11.80 0.95 -16.72
CA GLU A 100 11.19 1.89 -17.66
C GLU A 100 12.27 2.58 -18.50
N THR A 101 12.46 2.12 -19.72
CA THR A 101 13.45 2.69 -20.67
C THR A 101 12.80 3.54 -21.76
N ASN A 102 11.51 3.33 -22.05
CA ASN A 102 10.76 4.08 -23.04
C ASN A 102 9.60 4.82 -22.36
N PRO A 103 9.49 6.17 -22.44
CA PRO A 103 8.41 6.93 -21.82
C PRO A 103 7.02 6.59 -22.36
N ASP A 104 6.91 6.07 -23.58
CA ASP A 104 5.66 5.71 -24.20
C ASP A 104 5.32 4.20 -24.04
N PHE A 105 6.11 3.47 -23.27
CA PHE A 105 5.87 2.06 -22.99
C PHE A 105 5.82 1.80 -21.48
N ARG A 106 4.61 1.65 -20.96
CA ARG A 106 4.31 1.41 -19.54
C ARG A 106 3.41 0.17 -19.42
N PRO A 107 3.96 -1.02 -19.66
CA PRO A 107 3.18 -2.25 -19.60
C PRO A 107 2.69 -2.53 -18.17
N LEU A 108 1.45 -2.99 -18.05
CA LEU A 108 0.83 -3.42 -16.81
C LEU A 108 -0.07 -4.63 -17.05
N LEU A 109 -0.28 -5.41 -16.01
CA LEU A 109 -1.35 -6.40 -15.95
C LEU A 109 -2.53 -5.78 -15.21
N PHE A 110 -3.75 -5.99 -15.69
CA PHE A 110 -4.92 -5.35 -15.09
C PHE A 110 -6.23 -6.11 -15.29
N VAL A 111 -7.12 -5.99 -14.32
CA VAL A 111 -8.54 -6.31 -14.50
C VAL A 111 -9.23 -5.04 -14.96
N PRO A 112 -9.74 -4.97 -16.20
CA PRO A 112 -10.39 -3.76 -16.71
C PRO A 112 -11.66 -3.42 -15.93
N ARG A 113 -11.97 -2.13 -15.84
CA ARG A 113 -13.12 -1.64 -15.07
C ARG A 113 -14.42 -2.36 -15.40
N ALA A 114 -14.67 -2.64 -16.66
CA ALA A 114 -15.88 -3.33 -17.12
C ALA A 114 -16.06 -4.74 -16.51
N ARG A 115 -14.97 -5.42 -16.13
CA ARG A 115 -15.01 -6.73 -15.46
C ARG A 115 -14.82 -6.62 -13.95
N LEU A 116 -14.47 -5.43 -13.45
CA LEU A 116 -14.22 -5.17 -12.05
C LEU A 116 -15.44 -4.59 -11.33
N HIS A 117 -16.22 -3.75 -12.03
CA HIS A 117 -17.33 -2.99 -11.46
C HIS A 117 -18.32 -3.89 -10.69
N ASP A 118 -18.61 -3.48 -9.45
CA ASP A 118 -19.51 -4.16 -8.51
C ASP A 118 -19.16 -5.63 -8.19
N THR A 119 -17.95 -6.04 -8.48
CA THR A 119 -17.44 -7.33 -7.98
C THR A 119 -16.87 -7.18 -6.56
N PRO A 120 -16.65 -8.30 -5.84
CA PRO A 120 -15.97 -8.25 -4.52
C PRO A 120 -14.58 -7.59 -4.53
N LEU A 121 -13.89 -7.51 -5.68
CA LEU A 121 -12.59 -6.83 -5.82
C LEU A 121 -12.73 -5.30 -5.93
N ASP A 122 -13.92 -4.80 -6.29
CA ASP A 122 -14.22 -3.37 -6.34
C ASP A 122 -14.58 -2.83 -4.95
N ILE A 123 -13.63 -2.95 -4.00
CA ILE A 123 -13.83 -2.57 -2.60
C ILE A 123 -13.93 -1.04 -2.52
N LYS A 124 -15.10 -0.52 -2.12
CA LYS A 124 -15.44 0.90 -2.10
C LYS A 124 -16.53 1.22 -1.09
N GLY A 125 -16.61 2.47 -0.65
CA GLY A 125 -17.69 2.98 0.19
C GLY A 125 -17.50 2.77 1.69
N ALA A 126 -18.57 3.08 2.40
CA ALA A 126 -18.61 3.11 3.86
C ALA A 126 -18.49 1.71 4.48
N GLY A 127 -17.83 1.65 5.63
CA GLY A 127 -17.72 0.43 6.42
C GLY A 127 -16.82 -0.65 5.80
N GLN A 128 -16.15 -0.37 4.69
CA GLN A 128 -15.30 -1.33 4.00
C GLN A 128 -13.90 -1.42 4.61
N ALA A 129 -13.28 -2.58 4.43
CA ALA A 129 -11.90 -2.83 4.78
C ALA A 129 -11.20 -3.55 3.63
N VAL A 130 -9.89 -3.37 3.53
CA VAL A 130 -9.08 -4.00 2.48
C VAL A 130 -7.70 -4.36 3.00
N THR A 131 -7.21 -5.51 2.57
CA THR A 131 -5.79 -5.86 2.63
C THR A 131 -5.30 -6.19 1.22
N VAL A 132 -4.18 -5.60 0.84
CA VAL A 132 -3.43 -6.00 -0.35
C VAL A 132 -2.10 -6.56 0.11
N VAL A 133 -1.77 -7.77 -0.35
CA VAL A 133 -0.49 -8.44 -0.08
C VAL A 133 0.20 -8.73 -1.39
N VAL A 134 1.48 -8.39 -1.50
CA VAL A 134 2.32 -8.66 -2.68
C VAL A 134 3.63 -9.27 -2.25
N TRP A 135 3.95 -10.43 -2.78
CA TRP A 135 5.26 -11.06 -2.63
C TRP A 135 6.14 -10.63 -3.79
N ALA A 136 7.21 -9.89 -3.48
CA ALA A 136 8.03 -9.27 -4.50
C ALA A 136 9.53 -9.26 -4.14
N ILE A 137 10.35 -9.16 -5.18
CA ILE A 137 11.77 -8.86 -5.10
C ILE A 137 12.00 -7.53 -5.81
N ARG A 138 12.47 -6.54 -5.07
CA ARG A 138 12.67 -5.19 -5.57
C ARG A 138 14.07 -5.00 -6.14
N GLU A 139 14.16 -4.55 -7.39
CA GLU A 139 15.41 -4.15 -8.03
C GLU A 139 15.65 -2.65 -7.90
N SER A 140 14.63 -1.84 -8.11
CA SER A 140 14.72 -0.38 -7.96
C SER A 140 13.37 0.28 -7.69
N GLY A 141 13.43 1.53 -7.26
CA GLY A 141 12.31 2.46 -7.25
C GLY A 141 11.38 2.38 -6.03
N ASN A 142 10.45 3.33 -6.02
CA ASN A 142 9.39 3.55 -5.04
C ASN A 142 8.06 3.45 -5.74
N HIS A 143 7.64 2.28 -6.17
CA HIS A 143 6.61 2.17 -7.18
C HIS A 143 5.46 1.30 -6.75
N ALA A 144 4.34 1.48 -7.46
CA ALA A 144 3.11 0.74 -7.23
C ALA A 144 3.30 -0.75 -7.48
N LEU A 145 2.79 -1.55 -6.56
CA LEU A 145 2.76 -3.00 -6.64
C LEU A 145 1.41 -3.50 -7.15
N ALA A 146 0.31 -3.11 -6.50
CA ALA A 146 -1.04 -3.50 -6.91
C ALA A 146 -2.10 -2.59 -6.29
N GLY A 147 -3.25 -2.44 -6.96
CA GLY A 147 -4.40 -1.72 -6.44
C GLY A 147 -5.30 -1.10 -7.51
N ILE A 148 -6.35 -0.42 -7.06
CA ILE A 148 -7.20 0.41 -7.91
C ILE A 148 -6.75 1.86 -7.74
N TRP A 149 -5.83 2.30 -8.63
CA TRP A 149 -5.23 3.61 -8.52
C TRP A 149 -5.00 4.24 -9.89
N HIS A 150 -5.96 5.04 -10.31
CA HIS A 150 -5.93 5.76 -11.58
C HIS A 150 -5.94 7.25 -11.30
N GLU A 151 -4.87 7.96 -11.70
CA GLU A 151 -4.68 9.37 -11.40
C GLU A 151 -5.32 10.34 -12.42
N GLY A 152 -5.98 9.81 -13.44
CA GLY A 152 -6.52 10.61 -14.54
C GLY A 152 -5.55 10.76 -15.70
N THR A 153 -6.06 11.19 -16.85
CA THR A 153 -5.34 11.22 -18.13
C THR A 153 -5.01 12.62 -18.63
N ASP A 154 -5.63 13.63 -18.08
CA ASP A 154 -5.65 15.02 -18.56
C ASP A 154 -4.67 15.97 -17.85
N LEU A 155 -3.69 15.40 -17.21
CA LEU A 155 -2.69 16.11 -16.40
C LEU A 155 -1.71 16.96 -17.19
N LYS A 156 -1.90 17.10 -18.49
CA LYS A 156 -1.14 18.08 -19.29
C LYS A 156 -1.56 19.52 -19.01
N GLU A 157 -2.78 19.73 -18.53
CA GLU A 157 -3.26 21.07 -18.22
C GLU A 157 -3.04 21.40 -16.74
N LYS A 158 -2.06 22.27 -16.52
CA LYS A 158 -1.66 22.71 -15.17
C LYS A 158 -2.54 23.83 -14.59
N SER A 159 -3.61 24.24 -15.28
CA SER A 159 -4.46 25.31 -14.77
C SER A 159 -5.36 24.84 -13.63
N THR A 160 -5.49 25.65 -12.59
CA THR A 160 -6.33 25.37 -11.43
C THR A 160 -7.82 25.22 -11.80
N GLU A 161 -8.27 25.88 -12.85
CA GLU A 161 -9.64 25.79 -13.33
C GLU A 161 -9.93 24.45 -14.02
N THR A 162 -9.00 23.97 -14.82
CA THR A 162 -9.11 22.66 -15.48
C THR A 162 -9.03 21.54 -14.44
N ILE A 163 -8.21 21.75 -13.42
CA ILE A 163 -8.11 20.84 -12.26
C ILE A 163 -9.44 20.64 -11.54
N ALA A 164 -10.22 21.69 -11.41
CA ALA A 164 -11.52 21.65 -10.73
C ALA A 164 -12.66 21.09 -11.60
N LYS A 165 -12.53 21.15 -12.92
CA LYS A 165 -13.56 20.72 -13.89
C LYS A 165 -13.44 19.27 -14.33
N VAL A 166 -12.24 18.71 -14.29
CA VAL A 166 -11.98 17.35 -14.73
C VAL A 166 -12.01 16.41 -13.53
N GLU A 167 -12.76 15.32 -13.62
CA GLU A 167 -12.76 14.27 -12.62
C GLU A 167 -11.37 13.63 -12.61
N ARG A 168 -10.52 14.12 -11.72
CA ARG A 168 -9.14 13.69 -11.60
C ARG A 168 -9.07 12.47 -10.76
N GLY A 169 -8.77 11.42 -11.43
CA GLY A 169 -8.42 10.20 -10.76
C GLY A 169 -9.61 9.46 -10.19
N GLN A 170 -9.40 8.19 -10.10
CA GLN A 170 -10.36 7.20 -9.65
C GLN A 170 -9.59 6.26 -8.73
N ARG A 171 -8.98 6.87 -7.69
CA ARG A 171 -8.17 6.19 -6.71
C ARG A 171 -9.08 5.60 -5.64
N GLN A 172 -8.89 4.34 -5.30
CA GLN A 172 -9.58 3.69 -4.19
C GLN A 172 -8.56 3.25 -3.14
N TYR A 173 -7.73 2.27 -3.45
CA TYR A 173 -6.67 1.76 -2.60
C TYR A 173 -5.50 1.23 -3.44
N ALA A 174 -4.28 1.33 -2.94
CA ALA A 174 -3.11 0.74 -3.58
C ALA A 174 -1.96 0.53 -2.60
N LEU A 175 -1.16 -0.48 -2.88
CA LEU A 175 0.08 -0.80 -2.22
C LEU A 175 1.26 -0.41 -3.11
N PHE A 176 2.25 0.24 -2.49
CA PHE A 176 3.49 0.67 -3.13
C PHE A 176 4.71 0.11 -2.40
N ALA A 177 5.82 -0.02 -3.11
CA ALA A 177 7.13 -0.32 -2.53
C ALA A 177 7.85 0.96 -2.06
N GLY A 178 7.11 1.79 -1.32
CA GLY A 178 7.53 3.07 -0.76
C GLY A 178 7.32 4.27 -1.67
N LEU A 179 6.85 5.37 -1.12
CA LEU A 179 6.74 6.66 -1.80
C LEU A 179 7.55 7.75 -1.09
N ASN A 180 7.72 7.67 0.23
CA ASN A 180 8.56 8.58 1.00
C ASN A 180 9.70 7.85 1.69
N LYS A 181 9.62 6.54 1.77
CA LYS A 181 10.66 5.67 2.27
C LYS A 181 10.86 4.54 1.26
N GLU A 182 11.90 4.67 0.46
CA GLU A 182 12.20 3.73 -0.61
C GLU A 182 12.29 2.28 -0.09
N GLY A 183 11.52 1.40 -0.71
CA GLY A 183 11.47 -0.02 -0.34
C GLY A 183 10.56 -0.37 0.84
N ALA A 184 10.00 0.61 1.55
CA ALA A 184 9.02 0.32 2.58
C ALA A 184 7.66 -0.05 1.97
N ALA A 185 6.87 -0.90 2.64
CA ALA A 185 5.51 -1.14 2.23
C ALA A 185 4.66 0.10 2.54
N CYS A 186 4.12 0.72 1.49
CA CYS A 186 3.36 1.97 1.61
C CYS A 186 1.90 1.75 1.20
N GLY A 187 0.98 1.92 2.15
CA GLY A 187 -0.45 1.90 1.90
C GLY A 187 -0.97 3.26 1.46
N HIS A 188 -1.88 3.25 0.50
CA HIS A 188 -2.64 4.39 0.06
C HIS A 188 -4.11 4.07 -0.02
N VAL A 189 -4.95 4.98 0.46
CA VAL A 189 -6.40 4.99 0.27
C VAL A 189 -6.84 6.39 -0.14
N SER A 190 -7.99 6.51 -0.79
CA SER A 190 -8.55 7.79 -1.19
C SER A 190 -10.03 7.86 -0.82
N GLU A 191 -10.46 9.00 -0.32
CA GLU A 191 -11.85 9.31 0.00
C GLU A 191 -12.62 9.94 -1.16
N ASN A 192 -11.90 10.57 -2.08
CA ASN A 192 -12.50 11.38 -3.14
C ASN A 192 -12.06 10.99 -4.56
N GLY A 193 -11.22 9.96 -4.70
CA GLY A 193 -10.67 9.52 -5.98
C GLY A 193 -9.55 10.39 -6.54
N ALA A 194 -9.45 11.64 -6.13
CA ALA A 194 -8.50 12.61 -6.67
C ALA A 194 -7.13 12.61 -5.99
N SER A 195 -7.08 12.29 -4.72
CA SER A 195 -5.84 12.21 -3.95
C SER A 195 -6.04 11.34 -2.70
N SER A 196 -4.97 10.96 -2.06
CA SER A 196 -5.03 10.55 -0.67
C SER A 196 -4.75 11.77 0.21
N PHE A 197 -5.63 12.09 1.15
CA PHE A 197 -5.48 13.20 2.10
C PHE A 197 -5.30 14.58 1.46
N LEU A 198 -6.02 14.90 0.42
CA LEU A 198 -6.05 16.23 -0.21
C LEU A 198 -4.73 17.00 -0.05
N ASN A 199 -3.68 16.48 -0.63
CA ASN A 199 -2.36 17.10 -0.82
C ASN A 199 -1.55 17.52 0.41
N LYS A 200 -2.12 17.97 1.53
CA LYS A 200 -1.31 18.46 2.65
C LYS A 200 -0.72 17.36 3.52
N TYR A 201 -1.40 16.21 3.63
CA TYR A 201 -0.87 15.01 4.30
C TYR A 201 -0.31 13.97 3.31
N ALA A 202 -0.54 14.16 2.03
CA ALA A 202 -0.28 13.18 0.98
C ALA A 202 1.19 12.77 0.84
N LEU A 203 2.12 13.58 1.33
CA LEU A 203 3.54 13.29 1.23
C LEU A 203 4.07 12.45 2.40
N HIS A 204 3.34 12.37 3.51
CA HIS A 204 3.67 11.50 4.64
C HIS A 204 2.73 10.29 4.66
N LYS A 205 2.97 9.40 3.72
CA LYS A 205 2.18 8.21 3.52
C LYS A 205 2.53 7.16 4.53
N CYS A 206 1.54 6.31 4.82
CA CYS A 206 1.70 5.19 5.71
C CYS A 206 2.74 4.21 5.16
N ASN A 207 3.94 4.22 5.71
CA ASN A 207 5.01 3.31 5.33
C ASN A 207 5.39 2.41 6.49
N SER A 208 5.71 1.15 6.23
CA SER A 208 6.33 0.26 7.21
C SER A 208 7.61 0.88 7.81
N ALA A 209 7.95 0.49 9.03
CA ALA A 209 9.17 0.96 9.69
C ALA A 209 10.42 0.51 8.94
N GLU A 210 10.44 -0.73 8.49
CA GLU A 210 11.53 -1.29 7.71
C GLU A 210 11.31 -1.12 6.20
N ALA A 211 12.40 -1.26 5.43
CA ALA A 211 12.43 -1.19 3.98
C ALA A 211 13.08 -2.44 3.39
N SER A 212 12.56 -2.92 2.27
CA SER A 212 13.15 -4.05 1.55
C SER A 212 14.48 -3.66 0.92
N PRO A 213 15.50 -4.53 0.95
CA PRO A 213 16.73 -4.30 0.23
C PRO A 213 16.50 -4.30 -1.29
N LYS A 214 17.43 -3.72 -2.03
CA LYS A 214 17.51 -3.87 -3.49
C LYS A 214 18.25 -5.14 -3.84
N VAL A 215 17.78 -5.80 -4.89
CA VAL A 215 18.51 -6.91 -5.53
C VAL A 215 19.05 -6.38 -6.85
N PRO A 216 20.28 -6.72 -7.24
CA PRO A 216 20.82 -6.36 -8.56
C PRO A 216 19.92 -6.85 -9.69
N ALA A 217 19.76 -6.06 -10.75
CA ALA A 217 18.91 -6.41 -11.88
C ALA A 217 19.43 -7.62 -12.68
N ASP A 218 20.71 -7.89 -12.58
CA ASP A 218 21.44 -9.01 -13.18
C ASP A 218 21.69 -10.18 -12.21
N ALA A 219 21.03 -10.18 -11.04
CA ALA A 219 21.15 -11.27 -10.08
C ALA A 219 20.75 -12.60 -10.71
N ASP A 220 21.53 -13.65 -10.41
CA ASP A 220 21.22 -15.01 -10.84
C ASP A 220 19.83 -15.42 -10.31
N PRO A 221 18.87 -15.81 -11.16
CA PRO A 221 17.56 -16.29 -10.76
C PRO A 221 17.59 -17.36 -9.67
N ALA A 222 18.59 -18.24 -9.67
CA ALA A 222 18.77 -19.27 -8.64
C ALA A 222 19.06 -18.69 -7.25
N SER A 223 19.62 -17.48 -7.17
CA SER A 223 19.91 -16.78 -5.91
C SER A 223 18.69 -16.07 -5.31
N LEU A 224 17.63 -15.86 -6.11
CA LEU A 224 16.49 -15.04 -5.75
C LEU A 224 15.56 -15.67 -4.69
N ALA A 225 15.62 -16.98 -4.49
CA ALA A 225 14.74 -17.71 -3.57
C ALA A 225 14.71 -17.16 -2.13
N LYS A 226 15.82 -16.57 -1.66
CA LYS A 226 15.96 -15.96 -0.33
C LYS A 226 15.64 -14.46 -0.30
N SER A 227 15.32 -13.87 -1.44
CA SER A 227 15.14 -12.42 -1.60
C SER A 227 13.68 -11.99 -1.61
N TRP A 228 12.75 -12.93 -1.54
CA TRP A 228 11.33 -12.64 -1.48
C TRP A 228 10.97 -11.85 -0.23
N ARG A 229 10.23 -10.76 -0.42
CA ARG A 229 9.68 -9.92 0.64
C ARG A 229 8.16 -9.86 0.49
N THR A 230 7.50 -9.71 1.60
CA THR A 230 6.04 -9.60 1.66
C THR A 230 5.67 -8.17 1.98
N PHE A 231 5.22 -7.44 0.98
CA PHE A 231 4.65 -6.12 1.14
C PHE A 231 3.17 -6.25 1.39
N ALA A 232 2.64 -5.52 2.36
CA ALA A 232 1.21 -5.45 2.56
C ALA A 232 0.75 -4.07 3.02
N MET A 233 -0.52 -3.78 2.75
CA MET A 233 -1.26 -2.71 3.38
C MET A 233 -2.56 -3.25 3.95
N THR A 234 -3.00 -2.70 5.07
CA THR A 234 -4.32 -2.93 5.63
C THR A 234 -5.02 -1.61 5.85
N PHE A 235 -6.30 -1.55 5.53
CA PHE A 235 -7.18 -0.44 5.87
C PHE A 235 -8.51 -0.97 6.39
N ASP A 236 -9.04 -0.36 7.45
CA ASP A 236 -10.38 -0.61 7.96
C ASP A 236 -11.05 0.72 8.29
N SER A 237 -12.12 1.07 7.57
CA SER A 237 -12.85 2.32 7.79
C SER A 237 -13.55 2.39 9.15
N ARG A 238 -13.79 1.25 9.82
CA ARG A 238 -14.40 1.21 11.16
C ARG A 238 -13.41 1.65 12.23
N THR A 239 -12.16 1.20 12.14
CA THR A 239 -11.06 1.64 13.02
C THR A 239 -10.40 2.92 12.53
N ARG A 240 -10.67 3.32 11.27
CA ARG A 240 -10.05 4.47 10.62
C ARG A 240 -8.53 4.39 10.59
N GLU A 241 -8.01 3.19 10.35
CA GLU A 241 -6.59 2.92 10.43
C GLU A 241 -6.06 2.33 9.13
N LEU A 242 -5.01 2.97 8.62
CA LEU A 242 -4.23 2.52 7.47
C LEU A 242 -2.85 2.11 7.96
N THR A 243 -2.40 0.89 7.62
CA THR A 243 -1.11 0.36 8.07
C THR A 243 -0.33 -0.24 6.90
N GLY A 244 0.95 0.10 6.82
CA GLY A 244 1.92 -0.54 5.92
C GLY A 244 2.69 -1.63 6.66
N TRP A 245 2.89 -2.78 6.01
CA TRP A 245 3.52 -3.97 6.58
C TRP A 245 4.60 -4.50 5.63
N LEU A 246 5.78 -4.76 6.15
CA LEU A 246 6.84 -5.48 5.44
C LEU A 246 7.19 -6.75 6.21
N ASP A 247 7.18 -7.90 5.53
CA ASP A 247 7.52 -9.20 6.10
C ASP A 247 6.70 -9.57 7.36
N GLY A 248 5.42 -9.16 7.37
CA GLY A 248 4.52 -9.39 8.48
C GLY A 248 4.65 -8.40 9.65
N ALA A 249 5.56 -7.44 9.57
CA ALA A 249 5.77 -6.42 10.59
C ALA A 249 5.42 -5.03 10.07
N SER A 250 4.63 -4.27 10.83
CA SER A 250 4.36 -2.86 10.53
C SER A 250 5.48 -1.96 11.07
N GLY A 251 5.87 -2.21 12.30
CA GLY A 251 6.73 -1.33 13.08
C GLY A 251 6.07 0.03 13.37
N ASP A 252 6.53 0.69 14.41
CA ASP A 252 6.10 2.04 14.72
C ASP A 252 6.95 3.06 13.96
N ARG A 253 6.28 4.00 13.32
CA ARG A 253 6.95 5.11 12.65
C ARG A 253 6.35 6.43 13.09
N TRP A 254 7.21 7.27 13.67
CA TRP A 254 6.86 8.58 14.17
C TRP A 254 7.56 9.69 13.40
N LEU A 255 6.90 10.81 13.20
CA LEU A 255 7.46 12.07 12.76
C LEU A 255 7.61 12.95 13.99
N GLU A 256 8.85 13.16 14.41
CA GLU A 256 9.18 14.07 15.51
C GLU A 256 9.11 15.53 15.06
N ASN A 257 8.67 16.40 15.95
CA ASN A 257 8.56 17.84 15.72
C ASN A 257 7.79 18.21 14.44
N PRO A 258 6.54 17.76 14.28
CA PRO A 258 5.78 17.95 13.04
C PRO A 258 5.56 19.42 12.68
N GLN A 259 5.66 20.35 13.63
CA GLN A 259 5.61 21.80 13.39
C GLN A 259 6.76 22.31 12.53
N LYS A 260 7.92 21.63 12.56
CA LYS A 260 9.09 21.95 11.74
C LYS A 260 9.06 21.30 10.37
N ASP A 261 8.16 20.35 10.15
CA ASP A 261 7.99 19.69 8.88
C ASP A 261 7.31 20.62 7.86
N ARG A 262 7.92 20.77 6.69
CA ARG A 262 7.42 21.65 5.64
C ARG A 262 5.99 21.34 5.19
N LEU A 263 5.58 20.08 5.29
CA LEU A 263 4.31 19.59 4.75
C LEU A 263 3.23 19.45 5.83
N LEU A 264 3.64 19.11 7.06
CA LEU A 264 2.70 18.90 8.15
C LEU A 264 2.62 20.06 9.16
N SER A 265 3.47 21.07 9.05
CA SER A 265 3.49 22.19 10.00
C SER A 265 2.13 22.89 10.13
N PHE A 266 1.45 23.13 9.01
CA PHE A 266 0.12 23.75 9.04
C PHE A 266 -0.91 22.86 9.74
N ALA A 267 -0.92 21.58 9.42
CA ALA A 267 -1.83 20.61 10.01
C ALA A 267 -1.55 20.41 11.52
N ALA A 268 -0.28 20.38 11.91
CA ALA A 268 0.11 20.30 13.31
C ALA A 268 -0.33 21.53 14.10
N ASN A 269 -0.20 22.72 13.52
CA ASN A 269 -0.68 23.95 14.15
C ASN A 269 -2.21 23.97 14.24
N ALA A 270 -2.93 23.59 13.21
CA ALA A 270 -4.39 23.53 13.23
C ALA A 270 -4.88 22.53 14.29
N TRP A 271 -4.24 21.34 14.38
CA TRP A 271 -4.53 20.35 15.41
C TRP A 271 -4.31 20.94 16.81
N LEU A 272 -3.14 21.57 17.04
CA LEU A 272 -2.80 22.16 18.33
C LEU A 272 -3.82 23.23 18.76
N GLN A 273 -4.15 24.14 17.86
CA GLN A 273 -5.10 25.21 18.14
C GLN A 273 -6.51 24.68 18.40
N GLY A 274 -6.94 23.66 17.66
CA GLY A 274 -8.21 23.00 17.90
C GLY A 274 -8.33 22.31 19.26
N ARG A 275 -7.18 21.98 19.89
CA ARG A 275 -7.12 21.37 21.24
C ARG A 275 -7.03 22.40 22.36
N LEU A 276 -6.35 23.51 22.15
CA LEU A 276 -6.11 24.52 23.18
C LEU A 276 -7.30 25.47 23.37
N ALA A 277 -7.85 25.94 22.29
CA ALA A 277 -9.00 26.82 22.27
C ALA A 277 -9.49 26.95 20.82
N LYS A 278 -10.74 27.30 20.62
CA LYS A 278 -11.23 27.69 19.30
C LYS A 278 -10.39 28.88 18.82
N ILE A 279 -9.79 28.77 17.63
CA ILE A 279 -9.11 29.89 17.01
C ILE A 279 -10.14 30.96 16.73
N PRO A 280 -10.01 32.17 17.29
CA PRO A 280 -10.97 33.23 16.99
C PRO A 280 -11.04 33.50 15.49
N GLY A 281 -12.21 33.37 14.88
CA GLY A 281 -12.43 33.61 13.47
C GLY A 281 -12.02 32.49 12.53
N LEU A 282 -11.47 31.39 13.02
CA LEU A 282 -11.23 30.18 12.23
C LEU A 282 -12.17 29.09 12.73
N GLN A 283 -13.19 28.78 11.94
CA GLN A 283 -14.01 27.60 12.17
C GLN A 283 -13.49 26.46 11.32
N GLU A 284 -13.71 25.26 11.82
CA GLU A 284 -13.43 24.04 11.09
C GLU A 284 -14.15 24.09 9.75
N GLY A 285 -13.43 23.92 8.64
CA GLY A 285 -14.00 23.97 7.29
C GLY A 285 -14.07 25.34 6.62
N GLU A 286 -13.70 26.43 7.31
CA GLU A 286 -13.71 27.77 6.72
C GLU A 286 -12.45 28.16 5.95
N ASP A 287 -11.35 27.42 6.10
CA ASP A 287 -10.18 27.59 5.24
C ASP A 287 -10.48 26.93 3.88
N PRO A 288 -10.69 27.67 2.79
CA PRO A 288 -11.00 27.10 1.48
C PRO A 288 -9.85 26.28 0.92
N LYS A 289 -8.63 26.42 1.48
CA LYS A 289 -7.46 25.61 1.13
C LYS A 289 -7.32 24.38 2.00
N PHE A 290 -8.06 24.29 3.09
CA PHE A 290 -7.95 23.21 4.06
C PHE A 290 -9.29 23.02 4.79
N PRO A 291 -10.30 22.39 4.15
CA PRO A 291 -11.61 22.12 4.76
C PRO A 291 -11.52 21.25 6.03
N ALA A 292 -12.56 21.29 6.83
CA ALA A 292 -12.64 20.63 8.14
C ALA A 292 -12.31 19.15 8.15
N ASP A 293 -12.83 18.43 7.16
CA ASP A 293 -12.67 17.00 6.99
C ASP A 293 -11.22 16.58 6.69
N GLN A 294 -10.35 17.56 6.45
CA GLN A 294 -8.94 17.36 6.12
C GLN A 294 -7.98 17.72 7.24
N TYR A 295 -8.48 18.25 8.35
CA TYR A 295 -7.65 18.42 9.53
C TYR A 295 -7.28 17.07 10.10
N TYR A 296 -5.99 16.84 10.29
CA TYR A 296 -5.52 15.66 11.01
C TYR A 296 -5.86 15.82 12.48
N ASN A 297 -6.95 15.20 12.89
CA ASN A 297 -7.50 15.32 14.22
C ASN A 297 -7.85 13.95 14.84
N PRO A 298 -6.83 13.10 15.05
CA PRO A 298 -7.06 11.79 15.62
C PRO A 298 -7.61 11.89 17.05
N PRO A 299 -8.41 10.92 17.49
CA PRO A 299 -8.97 10.93 18.84
C PRO A 299 -7.87 10.87 19.91
N GLU A 300 -8.02 11.67 20.92
CA GLU A 300 -7.20 11.66 22.15
C GLU A 300 -8.09 11.30 23.34
N GLU A 301 -8.28 10.05 23.62
CA GLU A 301 -9.11 9.63 24.75
C GLU A 301 -8.23 9.48 26.01
N THR A 302 -7.58 8.35 26.14
CA THR A 302 -6.68 8.05 27.26
C THR A 302 -5.27 7.85 26.74
N PRO A 303 -4.26 8.50 27.35
CA PRO A 303 -2.87 8.27 26.95
C PRO A 303 -2.49 6.82 27.21
N VAL A 304 -1.82 6.20 26.24
CA VAL A 304 -1.24 4.86 26.35
C VAL A 304 -0.09 4.84 27.37
N LYS A 305 0.61 5.98 27.44
CA LYS A 305 1.75 6.18 28.35
C LYS A 305 1.82 7.64 28.77
N VAL A 306 2.14 7.87 30.06
CA VAL A 306 2.47 9.19 30.60
C VAL A 306 3.86 9.11 31.23
N THR A 307 4.73 10.05 30.86
CA THR A 307 6.08 10.18 31.41
C THR A 307 6.24 11.59 31.95
N VAL A 308 6.51 11.71 33.24
CA VAL A 308 6.85 13.00 33.84
C VAL A 308 8.25 13.39 33.38
N LEU A 309 8.37 14.54 32.73
CA LEU A 309 9.63 15.09 32.24
C LEU A 309 10.30 15.96 33.30
N GLU A 310 9.51 16.78 33.98
CA GLU A 310 9.96 17.69 35.01
C GLU A 310 8.84 17.93 36.02
N GLU A 311 9.22 18.07 37.31
CA GLU A 311 8.31 18.51 38.36
C GLU A 311 9.04 19.45 39.26
N VAL A 312 8.55 20.68 39.40
CA VAL A 312 9.15 21.74 40.20
C VAL A 312 8.11 22.50 41.01
N LEU A 313 8.50 22.97 42.19
CA LEU A 313 7.71 23.90 42.94
C LEU A 313 8.28 25.33 42.70
N ALA A 314 7.55 26.13 41.94
CA ALA A 314 7.96 27.49 41.60
C ALA A 314 6.91 28.49 42.12
N GLU A 315 7.38 29.51 42.87
CA GLU A 315 6.50 30.55 43.42
C GLU A 315 5.29 30.00 44.22
N GLY A 316 5.49 28.88 44.92
CA GLY A 316 4.46 28.25 45.72
C GLY A 316 3.42 27.46 44.91
N ARG A 317 3.66 27.25 43.61
CA ARG A 317 2.80 26.44 42.72
C ARG A 317 3.54 25.22 42.21
N ALA A 318 2.87 24.09 42.19
CA ALA A 318 3.37 22.88 41.58
C ALA A 318 3.28 23.00 40.05
N ARG A 319 4.42 22.97 39.36
CA ARG A 319 4.49 22.89 37.90
C ARG A 319 5.04 21.53 37.51
N ARG A 320 4.33 20.86 36.61
CA ARG A 320 4.72 19.55 36.09
C ARG A 320 4.66 19.55 34.55
N GLU A 321 5.68 19.01 33.90
CA GLU A 321 5.67 18.73 32.48
C GLU A 321 5.58 17.24 32.26
N GLU A 322 4.64 16.83 31.43
CA GLU A 322 4.37 15.44 31.07
C GLU A 322 4.48 15.24 29.56
N LEU A 323 5.11 14.13 29.14
CA LEU A 323 4.95 13.59 27.80
C LEU A 323 3.83 12.54 27.84
N ARG A 324 2.73 12.84 27.16
CA ARG A 324 1.59 11.95 26.99
C ARG A 324 1.64 11.34 25.61
N GLU A 325 1.75 10.01 25.55
CA GLU A 325 1.71 9.24 24.31
C GLU A 325 0.30 8.69 24.11
N TYR A 326 -0.31 9.08 22.99
CA TYR A 326 -1.60 8.56 22.51
C TYR A 326 -1.36 7.62 21.33
N ARG A 327 -2.40 6.98 20.83
CA ARG A 327 -2.29 6.03 19.72
C ARG A 327 -1.64 6.64 18.47
N TYR A 328 -1.90 7.90 18.16
CA TYR A 328 -1.43 8.56 16.94
C TYR A 328 -0.60 9.83 17.16
N THR A 329 -0.51 10.30 18.39
CA THR A 329 0.18 11.56 18.75
C THR A 329 1.00 11.40 20.02
N LYS A 330 2.10 12.18 20.12
CA LYS A 330 2.78 12.45 21.39
C LYS A 330 2.67 13.93 21.68
N VAL A 331 2.29 14.26 22.90
CA VAL A 331 1.97 15.62 23.32
C VAL A 331 2.72 15.92 24.62
N LYS A 332 3.43 17.03 24.63
CA LYS A 332 3.96 17.58 25.88
C LYS A 332 2.89 18.46 26.51
N VAL A 333 2.55 18.20 27.76
CA VAL A 333 1.54 18.92 28.53
C VAL A 333 2.21 19.60 29.72
N THR A 334 1.94 20.89 29.91
CA THR A 334 2.35 21.65 31.10
C THR A 334 1.16 21.78 32.04
N LEU A 335 1.34 21.37 33.27
CA LEU A 335 0.35 21.46 34.35
C LEU A 335 0.85 22.46 35.38
N VAL A 336 -0.06 23.30 35.89
CA VAL A 336 0.16 24.15 37.07
C VAL A 336 -0.97 23.87 38.03
N ASP A 337 -0.62 23.42 39.24
CA ASP A 337 -1.58 22.97 40.25
C ASP A 337 -2.58 21.97 39.66
N ASP A 338 -2.07 20.97 38.93
CA ASP A 338 -2.79 19.90 38.21
C ASP A 338 -3.75 20.38 37.08
N ARG A 339 -3.69 21.65 36.74
CA ARG A 339 -4.46 22.20 35.61
C ARG A 339 -3.58 22.34 34.39
N GLU A 340 -4.07 21.86 33.24
CA GLU A 340 -3.38 22.02 31.98
C GLU A 340 -3.33 23.50 31.57
N THR A 341 -2.13 24.02 31.42
CA THR A 341 -1.85 25.42 31.06
C THR A 341 -1.10 25.53 29.73
N GLY A 342 -0.54 24.44 29.23
CA GLY A 342 0.14 24.41 27.95
C GLY A 342 0.11 23.02 27.32
N ARG A 343 0.14 23.01 25.99
CA ARG A 343 0.13 21.79 25.19
C ARG A 343 0.96 21.98 23.93
N GLU A 344 1.85 21.03 23.65
CA GLU A 344 2.68 21.01 22.46
C GLU A 344 2.66 19.64 21.80
N LEU A 345 2.38 19.59 20.48
CA LEU A 345 2.47 18.38 19.70
C LEU A 345 3.94 18.04 19.42
N VAL A 346 4.41 16.94 19.97
CA VAL A 346 5.81 16.50 19.88
C VAL A 346 6.03 15.55 18.70
N ALA A 347 5.09 14.64 18.46
CA ALA A 347 5.21 13.71 17.36
C ALA A 347 3.84 13.30 16.79
N LEU A 348 3.84 12.95 15.49
CA LEU A 348 2.74 12.31 14.78
C LEU A 348 3.13 10.89 14.37
N ARG A 349 2.22 9.94 14.55
CA ARG A 349 2.41 8.58 14.09
C ARG A 349 2.15 8.49 12.60
N LEU A 350 3.13 8.03 11.83
CA LEU A 350 3.02 7.86 10.38
C LEU A 350 2.67 6.42 9.98
N ASN A 351 2.88 5.44 10.87
CA ASN A 351 2.47 4.07 10.68
C ASN A 351 2.18 3.40 12.04
N PRO A 352 0.96 2.95 12.28
CA PRO A 352 -0.23 3.15 11.45
C PRO A 352 -0.66 4.62 11.36
N TRP A 353 -1.39 4.94 10.28
CA TRP A 353 -1.93 6.28 10.04
C TRP A 353 -3.43 6.32 10.30
N TRP A 354 -3.89 7.34 11.01
CA TRP A 354 -5.31 7.57 11.18
C TRP A 354 -5.92 8.21 9.92
N PHE A 355 -6.95 7.57 9.35
CA PHE A 355 -7.63 8.00 8.15
C PHE A 355 -9.15 7.96 8.37
N PRO A 356 -9.79 9.08 8.74
CA PRO A 356 -11.18 9.12 9.20
C PRO A 356 -12.21 9.13 8.06
N HIS A 357 -11.91 8.54 6.93
CA HIS A 357 -12.76 8.54 5.75
C HIS A 357 -13.03 7.13 5.27
N ASP A 358 -14.06 7.00 4.44
CA ASP A 358 -14.38 5.78 3.72
C ASP A 358 -13.59 5.69 2.40
N LEU A 359 -13.60 4.52 1.79
CA LEU A 359 -13.01 4.32 0.48
C LEU A 359 -13.86 5.01 -0.60
N TYR A 360 -13.20 5.70 -1.52
CA TYR A 360 -13.84 6.37 -2.65
C TYR A 360 -14.78 5.44 -3.41
N THR A 361 -15.99 5.95 -3.67
CA THR A 361 -16.97 5.33 -4.53
C THR A 361 -17.08 6.12 -5.82
N PRO A 362 -16.76 5.57 -6.99
CA PRO A 362 -16.99 6.24 -8.27
C PRO A 362 -18.43 6.68 -8.46
N LYS A 363 -18.66 7.87 -9.03
CA LYS A 363 -19.98 8.51 -9.11
C LYS A 363 -20.95 7.84 -10.08
N ALA A 364 -20.46 7.16 -11.09
CA ALA A 364 -21.28 6.55 -12.13
C ALA A 364 -20.82 5.12 -12.45
N ASP A 365 -21.76 4.31 -12.92
CA ASP A 365 -21.49 2.97 -13.41
C ASP A 365 -20.46 3.00 -14.54
N GLY A 366 -19.51 2.10 -14.51
CA GLY A 366 -18.44 2.02 -15.49
C GLY A 366 -17.33 3.04 -15.32
N THR A 367 -17.51 4.09 -14.49
CA THR A 367 -16.40 4.96 -14.05
C THR A 367 -15.60 4.26 -12.95
N GLY A 368 -14.38 4.70 -12.70
CA GLY A 368 -13.48 4.04 -11.75
C GLY A 368 -12.26 3.45 -12.45
N GLY A 369 -11.19 3.29 -11.67
CA GLY A 369 -9.96 2.71 -12.17
C GLY A 369 -10.03 1.20 -12.35
N PRO A 370 -9.17 0.61 -13.20
CA PRO A 370 -8.93 -0.82 -13.21
C PRO A 370 -8.15 -1.25 -11.96
N PHE A 371 -8.22 -2.52 -11.58
CA PHE A 371 -7.23 -3.10 -10.67
C PHE A 371 -5.96 -3.42 -11.46
N THR A 372 -4.83 -2.97 -11.00
CA THR A 372 -3.55 -3.09 -11.73
C THR A 372 -2.50 -3.80 -10.90
N ILE A 373 -1.56 -4.48 -11.56
CA ILE A 373 -0.40 -5.15 -10.96
C ILE A 373 0.89 -4.65 -11.64
N GLY A 374 1.89 -4.33 -10.83
CA GLY A 374 3.21 -3.86 -11.24
C GLY A 374 3.29 -2.38 -11.55
N ARG A 375 2.15 -1.73 -11.78
CA ARG A 375 2.03 -0.29 -12.02
C ARG A 375 0.69 0.24 -11.57
N VAL A 376 0.61 1.55 -11.38
CA VAL A 376 -0.65 2.31 -11.36
C VAL A 376 -0.70 3.20 -12.61
N ILE A 377 -1.89 3.65 -12.99
CA ILE A 377 -2.05 4.62 -14.05
C ILE A 377 -1.73 5.99 -13.47
N HIS A 378 -0.58 6.53 -13.83
CA HIS A 378 -0.06 7.80 -13.33
C HIS A 378 0.15 8.78 -14.47
N SER A 379 -0.24 9.99 -14.24
CA SER A 379 -0.15 11.07 -15.21
C SER A 379 1.27 11.41 -15.66
N SER A 380 2.25 11.31 -14.77
CA SER A 380 3.66 11.52 -15.11
C SER A 380 4.28 10.33 -15.86
N ARG A 381 3.51 9.24 -16.05
CA ARG A 381 3.94 8.03 -16.76
C ARG A 381 5.17 7.33 -16.17
N GLY A 382 5.46 7.52 -14.89
CA GLY A 382 6.71 7.09 -14.31
C GLY A 382 6.60 6.44 -12.93
N VAL A 383 5.46 5.82 -12.59
CA VAL A 383 5.25 5.17 -11.29
C VAL A 383 4.99 3.68 -11.48
N GLY A 384 6.05 2.94 -11.81
CA GLY A 384 6.04 1.49 -11.93
C GLY A 384 7.06 0.84 -11.01
N PHE A 385 6.77 -0.37 -10.56
CA PHE A 385 7.69 -1.24 -9.85
C PHE A 385 8.72 -1.82 -10.85
N THR A 386 9.92 -2.10 -10.39
CA THR A 386 10.94 -2.85 -11.13
C THR A 386 11.44 -3.99 -10.28
N GLY A 387 11.35 -5.21 -10.81
CA GLY A 387 11.71 -6.43 -10.09
C GLY A 387 10.79 -7.59 -10.40
N TRP A 388 10.63 -8.52 -9.47
CA TRP A 388 9.82 -9.71 -9.60
C TRP A 388 8.61 -9.66 -8.68
N ILE A 389 7.47 -10.07 -9.17
CA ILE A 389 6.24 -10.27 -8.40
C ILE A 389 5.86 -11.74 -8.47
N GLY A 390 5.87 -12.42 -7.33
CA GLY A 390 5.60 -13.85 -7.20
C GLY A 390 4.20 -14.18 -6.70
N GLY A 391 3.42 -13.15 -6.33
CA GLY A 391 2.03 -13.30 -5.95
C GLY A 391 1.39 -11.99 -5.55
N VAL A 392 0.08 -11.88 -5.76
CA VAL A 392 -0.76 -10.74 -5.35
C VAL A 392 -2.05 -11.27 -4.76
N ALA A 393 -2.34 -10.96 -3.50
CA ALA A 393 -3.58 -11.33 -2.84
C ALA A 393 -4.34 -10.11 -2.33
N VAL A 394 -5.66 -10.13 -2.47
CA VAL A 394 -6.57 -9.08 -1.96
C VAL A 394 -7.61 -9.71 -1.06
N PHE A 395 -7.83 -9.08 0.10
CA PHE A 395 -8.81 -9.50 1.09
C PHE A 395 -9.78 -8.34 1.38
N ASN A 396 -11.05 -8.66 1.63
CA ASN A 396 -12.09 -7.68 1.95
C ASN A 396 -12.19 -7.39 3.47
N ARG A 397 -11.10 -7.54 4.16
CA ARG A 397 -10.93 -7.20 5.58
C ARG A 397 -9.49 -6.78 5.88
N ALA A 398 -9.28 -6.09 6.98
CA ALA A 398 -7.94 -5.86 7.50
C ALA A 398 -7.41 -7.14 8.16
N LEU A 399 -6.30 -7.67 7.65
CA LEU A 399 -5.58 -8.80 8.26
C LEU A 399 -4.79 -8.31 9.48
N GLY A 400 -4.71 -9.16 10.50
CA GLY A 400 -3.89 -8.90 11.68
C GLY A 400 -2.42 -9.26 11.48
N ALA A 401 -1.57 -8.81 12.42
CA ALA A 401 -0.13 -9.06 12.38
C ALA A 401 0.23 -10.56 12.30
N ALA A 402 -0.49 -11.40 13.04
CA ALA A 402 -0.25 -12.86 13.03
C ALA A 402 -0.53 -13.48 11.66
N GLU A 403 -1.61 -13.05 10.99
CA GLU A 403 -1.97 -13.54 9.66
C GLU A 403 -0.97 -13.07 8.59
N LEU A 404 -0.54 -11.82 8.66
CA LEU A 404 0.48 -11.28 7.74
C LEU A 404 1.85 -11.94 7.94
N ALA A 405 2.23 -12.22 9.20
CA ALA A 405 3.44 -12.99 9.50
C ALA A 405 3.35 -14.43 8.97
N GLN A 406 2.18 -15.06 9.05
CA GLN A 406 1.92 -16.37 8.46
C GLN A 406 2.05 -16.36 6.94
N LEU A 407 1.44 -15.38 6.28
CA LEU A 407 1.56 -15.20 4.82
C LEU A 407 3.00 -14.94 4.37
N HIS A 408 3.78 -14.21 5.17
CA HIS A 408 5.21 -14.03 4.92
C HIS A 408 5.98 -15.35 5.04
N ALA A 409 5.74 -16.10 6.11
CA ALA A 409 6.40 -17.38 6.34
C ALA A 409 6.18 -18.39 5.21
N LEU A 410 4.98 -18.42 4.60
CA LEU A 410 4.69 -19.28 3.46
C LEU A 410 5.64 -19.02 2.27
N ALA A 411 5.95 -17.76 1.98
CA ALA A 411 6.77 -17.39 0.84
C ALA A 411 8.27 -17.65 1.07
N THR A 412 8.71 -17.61 2.33
CA THR A 412 10.13 -17.71 2.70
C THR A 412 10.54 -19.07 3.26
N ALA A 413 9.58 -19.92 3.59
CA ALA A 413 9.87 -21.29 4.03
C ALA A 413 10.71 -22.04 2.98
N PRO A 414 11.72 -22.80 3.38
CA PRO A 414 12.45 -23.66 2.45
C PRO A 414 11.49 -24.62 1.75
N LEU A 415 11.68 -24.81 0.44
CA LEU A 415 11.02 -25.93 -0.23
C LEU A 415 11.59 -27.24 0.31
N PRO A 416 10.78 -28.32 0.40
CA PRO A 416 11.26 -29.62 0.82
C PRO A 416 12.49 -30.03 -0.02
N ALA A 417 13.52 -30.53 0.63
CA ALA A 417 14.65 -31.09 -0.11
C ALA A 417 14.13 -32.28 -0.95
N PRO A 418 14.63 -32.44 -2.20
CA PRO A 418 14.29 -33.62 -2.97
C PRO A 418 14.67 -34.86 -2.13
N ALA A 419 13.73 -35.81 -2.02
CA ALA A 419 13.99 -37.04 -1.30
C ALA A 419 15.28 -37.68 -1.82
N ALA A 420 16.23 -37.92 -0.94
CA ALA A 420 17.41 -38.68 -1.29
C ALA A 420 16.97 -40.08 -1.80
N LYS A 421 17.34 -40.41 -3.02
CA LYS A 421 17.10 -41.73 -3.61
C LYS A 421 18.05 -42.74 -3.02
#